data_47361baff61b1b1cc6e242126d33fd11
#
_entry.id   47361baff61b1b1cc6e242126d33fd11
#
_cell.length_a   1.000
_cell.length_b   1.000
_cell.length_c   1.000
_cell.angle_alpha   90.00
_cell.angle_beta   90.00
_cell.angle_gamma   90.00
#
_symmetry.space_group_name_H-M   'P 1'
#
loop_
_entity.id
_entity.type
_entity.pdbx_description
1 polymer ?
#
loop_
_entity_poly.entity_id
_entity_poly.type
_entity_poly.pdbx_seq_one_letter_code
_entity_poly.pdbx_strand_id
1 'polypeptide(L)'
;TIQTIGHDKLNQLRHVRFFKDIHGMVLHMRKHADILRPKFETVLSGLKNELGGLEIGSWLEPRGGYFISFDSLPGCAKAIVAKAKEAGVVMTDAGATFPYGKDPQDSNIRIAPSYPTPEELKTATEIFVLSVKLVSIDKILEDK
;
A
#
# COMPACT_ATOMS: atom_id res chain seq x y z
N THR A 1 8.99 -27.42 17.35
CA THR A 1 9.37 -26.27 16.49
C THR A 1 9.16 -26.62 15.03
N ILE A 2 7.94 -26.37 14.53
CA ILE A 2 7.57 -26.73 13.15
C ILE A 2 8.13 -25.70 12.14
N GLN A 3 8.29 -24.45 12.56
CA GLN A 3 8.63 -23.33 11.65
C GLN A 3 10.11 -22.93 11.68
N THR A 4 10.83 -23.17 12.76
CA THR A 4 12.24 -22.82 12.88
C THR A 4 12.99 -23.85 13.72
N ILE A 5 14.24 -24.10 13.40
CA ILE A 5 15.14 -24.99 14.18
C ILE A 5 15.52 -24.34 15.52
N GLY A 6 15.60 -23.02 15.55
CA GLY A 6 15.89 -22.23 16.74
C GLY A 6 15.54 -20.77 16.54
N HIS A 7 15.24 -20.07 17.62
CA HIS A 7 14.97 -18.65 17.62
C HIS A 7 16.21 -17.87 18.03
N ASP A 8 16.41 -16.68 17.46
CA ASP A 8 17.48 -15.78 17.87
C ASP A 8 17.20 -15.23 19.28
N LYS A 9 17.75 -15.92 20.28
CA LYS A 9 17.59 -15.57 21.71
C LYS A 9 18.17 -14.21 22.05
N LEU A 10 19.26 -13.79 21.37
CA LEU A 10 19.87 -12.48 21.63
C LEU A 10 18.95 -11.35 21.17
N ASN A 11 18.32 -11.51 20.00
CA ASN A 11 17.37 -10.54 19.50
C ASN A 11 16.11 -10.47 20.38
N GLN A 12 15.59 -11.61 20.80
CA GLN A 12 14.48 -11.65 21.76
C GLN A 12 14.83 -10.91 23.07
N LEU A 13 16.03 -11.16 23.62
CA LEU A 13 16.49 -10.50 24.85
C LEU A 13 16.65 -8.98 24.67
N ARG A 14 17.10 -8.52 23.50
CA ARG A 14 17.13 -7.09 23.14
C ARG A 14 15.73 -6.47 23.20
N HIS A 15 14.73 -7.12 22.60
CA HIS A 15 13.35 -6.65 22.64
C HIS A 15 12.78 -6.61 24.06
N VAL A 16 13.01 -7.67 24.85
CA VAL A 16 12.57 -7.71 26.25
C VAL A 16 13.21 -6.59 27.06
N ARG A 17 14.49 -6.35 26.90
CA ARG A 17 15.20 -5.26 27.61
C ARG A 17 14.77 -3.89 27.15
N PHE A 18 14.49 -3.71 25.86
CA PHE A 18 14.08 -2.43 25.27
C PHE A 18 12.66 -2.05 25.66
N PHE A 19 11.71 -2.97 25.49
CA PHE A 19 10.31 -2.71 25.79
C PHE A 19 9.96 -2.83 27.26
N LYS A 20 10.68 -3.68 28.00
CA LYS A 20 10.48 -4.06 29.40
C LYS A 20 9.16 -4.80 29.63
N ASP A 21 8.04 -4.20 29.20
CA ASP A 21 6.68 -4.72 29.36
C ASP A 21 5.78 -4.30 28.18
N ILE A 22 4.52 -4.69 28.24
CA ILE A 22 3.52 -4.36 27.23
C ILE A 22 3.28 -2.84 27.12
N HIS A 23 3.38 -2.09 28.22
CA HIS A 23 3.21 -0.65 28.21
C HIS A 23 4.32 0.02 27.39
N GLY A 24 5.57 -0.37 27.62
CA GLY A 24 6.72 0.11 26.84
C GLY A 24 6.57 -0.19 25.34
N MET A 25 6.05 -1.38 24.99
CA MET A 25 5.76 -1.74 23.60
C MET A 25 4.67 -0.84 23.01
N VAL A 26 3.57 -0.63 23.71
CA VAL A 26 2.47 0.26 23.25
C VAL A 26 2.95 1.69 23.04
N LEU A 27 3.76 2.23 23.96
CA LEU A 27 4.35 3.57 23.79
C LEU A 27 5.24 3.65 22.55
N HIS A 28 6.02 2.62 22.28
CA HIS A 28 6.87 2.57 21.08
C HIS A 28 6.02 2.49 19.79
N MET A 29 4.98 1.67 19.78
CA MET A 29 4.04 1.59 18.65
C MET A 29 3.34 2.92 18.35
N ARG A 30 2.99 3.69 19.39
CA ARG A 30 2.42 5.04 19.21
C ARG A 30 3.38 5.98 18.48
N LYS A 31 4.67 5.97 18.82
CA LYS A 31 5.69 6.77 18.11
C LYS A 31 5.78 6.41 16.63
N HIS A 32 5.68 5.11 16.29
CA HIS A 32 5.62 4.67 14.89
C HIS A 32 4.32 5.14 14.20
N ALA A 33 3.18 5.06 14.91
CA ALA A 33 1.92 5.53 14.38
C ALA A 33 1.93 7.04 14.09
N ASP A 34 2.57 7.85 14.94
CA ASP A 34 2.70 9.30 14.74
C ASP A 34 3.51 9.65 13.49
N ILE A 35 4.48 8.79 13.10
CA ILE A 35 5.27 8.95 11.87
C ILE A 35 4.47 8.48 10.64
N LEU A 36 3.75 7.37 10.76
CA LEU A 36 3.09 6.72 9.61
C LEU A 36 1.72 7.32 9.30
N ARG A 37 0.96 7.73 10.32
CA ARG A 37 -0.41 8.26 10.16
C ARG A 37 -0.52 9.36 9.10
N PRO A 38 0.26 10.46 9.14
CA PRO A 38 0.15 11.51 8.14
C PRO A 38 0.46 11.02 6.72
N LYS A 39 1.33 10.03 6.57
CA LYS A 39 1.65 9.42 5.28
C LYS A 39 0.46 8.63 4.71
N PHE A 40 -0.21 7.85 5.55
CA PHE A 40 -1.42 7.12 5.17
C PHE A 40 -2.57 8.08 4.85
N GLU A 41 -2.76 9.12 5.67
CA GLU A 41 -3.80 10.14 5.46
C GLU A 41 -3.61 10.87 4.14
N THR A 42 -2.38 11.18 3.75
CA THR A 42 -2.07 11.79 2.45
C THR A 42 -2.57 10.93 1.29
N VAL A 43 -2.25 9.64 1.29
CA VAL A 43 -2.66 8.72 0.22
C VAL A 43 -4.17 8.51 0.24
N LEU A 44 -4.76 8.18 1.40
CA LEU A 44 -6.19 7.91 1.53
C LEU A 44 -7.05 9.12 1.16
N SER A 45 -6.62 10.33 1.54
CA SER A 45 -7.30 11.56 1.16
C SER A 45 -7.23 11.80 -0.36
N GLY A 46 -6.07 11.55 -0.98
CA GLY A 46 -5.91 11.64 -2.43
C GLY A 46 -6.83 10.67 -3.16
N LEU A 47 -6.85 9.40 -2.74
CA LEU A 47 -7.75 8.39 -3.33
C LEU A 47 -9.21 8.81 -3.17
N LYS A 48 -9.63 9.23 -1.98
CA LYS A 48 -11.01 9.61 -1.69
C LYS A 48 -11.45 10.82 -2.50
N ASN A 49 -10.61 11.86 -2.57
CA ASN A 49 -10.96 13.10 -3.25
C ASN A 49 -11.04 12.93 -4.77
N GLU A 50 -10.17 12.09 -5.33
CA GLU A 50 -9.98 11.98 -6.77
C GLU A 50 -10.67 10.79 -7.42
N LEU A 51 -10.86 9.69 -6.69
CA LEU A 51 -11.49 8.47 -7.19
C LEU A 51 -12.82 8.17 -6.50
N GLY A 52 -13.12 8.85 -5.39
CA GLY A 52 -14.37 8.62 -4.66
C GLY A 52 -15.60 8.88 -5.55
N GLY A 53 -16.50 7.88 -5.63
CA GLY A 53 -17.73 7.98 -6.43
C GLY A 53 -17.57 7.73 -7.93
N LEU A 54 -16.35 7.46 -8.43
CA LEU A 54 -16.13 7.16 -9.86
C LEU A 54 -16.33 5.67 -10.20
N GLU A 55 -16.41 4.81 -9.19
CA GLU A 55 -16.57 3.34 -9.35
C GLU A 55 -15.47 2.64 -10.19
N ILE A 56 -14.33 3.29 -10.36
CA ILE A 56 -13.16 2.76 -11.09
C ILE A 56 -12.09 2.17 -10.18
N GLY A 57 -12.31 2.14 -8.87
CA GLY A 57 -11.44 1.54 -7.88
C GLY A 57 -12.04 1.58 -6.49
N SER A 58 -11.57 0.67 -5.65
CA SER A 58 -11.93 0.59 -4.24
C SER A 58 -10.68 0.35 -3.39
N TRP A 59 -10.72 0.70 -2.12
CA TRP A 59 -9.59 0.50 -1.22
C TRP A 59 -10.04 0.26 0.19
N LEU A 60 -9.19 -0.41 0.95
CA LEU A 60 -9.38 -0.60 2.38
C LEU A 60 -8.71 0.55 3.14
N GLU A 61 -9.40 1.10 4.14
CA GLU A 61 -8.82 2.04 5.10
C GLU A 61 -8.19 1.26 6.26
N PRO A 62 -6.86 1.06 6.29
CA PRO A 62 -6.22 0.22 7.27
C PRO A 62 -6.19 0.91 8.64
N ARG A 63 -6.46 0.15 9.70
CA ARG A 63 -6.31 0.60 11.10
C ARG A 63 -4.89 0.38 11.65
N GLY A 64 -4.01 -0.19 10.86
CA GLY A 64 -2.62 -0.50 11.21
C GLY A 64 -1.92 -1.20 10.05
N GLY A 65 -0.65 -1.55 10.26
CA GLY A 65 0.17 -2.16 9.21
C GLY A 65 0.91 -1.14 8.36
N TYR A 66 1.39 -1.58 7.20
CA TYR A 66 2.29 -0.82 6.32
C TYR A 66 1.75 -0.60 4.91
N PHE A 67 0.56 -1.12 4.60
CA PHE A 67 0.04 -1.16 3.24
C PHE A 67 -1.41 -0.72 3.18
N ILE A 68 -1.78 -0.14 2.04
CA ILE A 68 -3.15 0.09 1.60
C ILE A 68 -3.40 -0.90 0.46
N SER A 69 -4.46 -1.70 0.54
CA SER A 69 -4.92 -2.54 -0.56
C SER A 69 -5.86 -1.72 -1.42
N PHE A 70 -5.55 -1.63 -2.70
CA PHE A 70 -6.34 -0.95 -3.73
C PHE A 70 -6.74 -1.97 -4.79
N ASP A 71 -8.00 -1.99 -5.15
CA ASP A 71 -8.55 -2.83 -6.22
C ASP A 71 -9.07 -1.94 -7.35
N SER A 72 -8.48 -2.07 -8.53
CA SER A 72 -8.90 -1.39 -9.77
C SER A 72 -10.01 -2.17 -10.48
N LEU A 73 -10.46 -1.66 -11.63
CA LEU A 73 -11.24 -2.46 -12.57
C LEU A 73 -10.46 -3.74 -12.96
N PRO A 74 -11.15 -4.88 -13.17
CA PRO A 74 -10.51 -6.12 -13.58
C PRO A 74 -9.69 -5.96 -14.87
N GLY A 75 -8.49 -6.53 -14.88
CA GLY A 75 -7.56 -6.45 -16.01
C GLY A 75 -6.70 -5.18 -16.06
N CYS A 76 -6.81 -4.28 -15.05
CA CYS A 76 -6.18 -2.96 -15.12
C CYS A 76 -4.93 -2.81 -14.22
N ALA A 77 -4.72 -3.67 -13.21
CA ALA A 77 -3.70 -3.43 -12.20
C ALA A 77 -2.28 -3.35 -12.76
N LYS A 78 -1.90 -4.26 -13.66
CA LYS A 78 -0.57 -4.24 -14.30
C LYS A 78 -0.35 -3.00 -15.15
N ALA A 79 -1.36 -2.62 -15.93
CA ALA A 79 -1.29 -1.42 -16.77
C ALA A 79 -1.17 -0.14 -15.94
N ILE A 80 -1.89 -0.04 -14.82
CA ILE A 80 -1.80 1.08 -13.86
C ILE A 80 -0.38 1.18 -13.30
N VAL A 81 0.16 0.06 -12.80
CA VAL A 81 1.53 0.03 -12.22
C VAL A 81 2.58 0.39 -13.28
N ALA A 82 2.43 -0.11 -14.51
CA ALA A 82 3.33 0.23 -15.61
C ALA A 82 3.27 1.73 -15.95
N LYS A 83 2.08 2.31 -16.06
CA LYS A 83 1.88 3.73 -16.36
C LYS A 83 2.41 4.64 -15.25
N ALA A 84 2.20 4.29 -13.99
CA ALA A 84 2.79 5.00 -12.85
C ALA A 84 4.33 4.96 -12.89
N LYS A 85 4.91 3.81 -13.27
CA LYS A 85 6.36 3.64 -13.42
C LYS A 85 6.94 4.50 -14.56
N GLU A 86 6.25 4.59 -15.70
CA GLU A 86 6.62 5.49 -16.81
C GLU A 86 6.69 6.95 -16.36
N ALA A 87 5.80 7.35 -15.46
CA ALA A 87 5.78 8.70 -14.85
C ALA A 87 6.73 8.85 -13.65
N GLY A 88 7.57 7.85 -13.36
CA GLY A 88 8.59 7.90 -12.31
C GLY A 88 8.17 7.38 -10.94
N VAL A 89 6.97 6.84 -10.79
CA VAL A 89 6.49 6.25 -9.52
C VAL A 89 6.65 4.73 -9.54
N VAL A 90 7.68 4.25 -8.85
CA VAL A 90 7.95 2.80 -8.73
C VAL A 90 7.15 2.22 -7.57
N MET A 91 6.31 1.25 -7.88
CA MET A 91 5.46 0.54 -6.93
C MET A 91 5.81 -0.95 -6.89
N THR A 92 5.24 -1.68 -5.91
CA THR A 92 5.28 -3.14 -5.93
C THR A 92 4.48 -3.65 -7.14
N ASP A 93 4.98 -4.69 -7.77
CA ASP A 93 4.31 -5.31 -8.92
C ASP A 93 2.86 -5.71 -8.58
N ALA A 94 1.97 -5.53 -9.55
CA ALA A 94 0.59 -5.97 -9.44
C ALA A 94 0.50 -7.48 -9.19
N GLY A 95 -0.42 -7.89 -8.32
CA GLY A 95 -0.57 -9.28 -7.93
C GLY A 95 0.40 -9.77 -6.83
N ALA A 96 1.30 -8.92 -6.31
CA ALA A 96 2.25 -9.29 -5.26
C ALA A 96 1.59 -9.76 -3.94
N THR A 97 0.31 -9.51 -3.75
CA THR A 97 -0.49 -9.97 -2.61
C THR A 97 -1.02 -11.40 -2.78
N PHE A 98 -0.91 -11.95 -3.98
CA PHE A 98 -1.40 -13.29 -4.32
C PHE A 98 -0.27 -14.32 -4.37
N PRO A 99 -0.57 -15.62 -4.12
CA PRO A 99 0.40 -16.69 -4.30
C PRO A 99 1.00 -16.67 -5.72
N TYR A 100 2.31 -16.85 -5.79
CA TYR A 100 3.08 -16.83 -7.05
C TYR A 100 2.98 -15.50 -7.85
N GLY A 101 2.54 -14.41 -7.20
CA GLY A 101 2.36 -13.12 -7.88
C GLY A 101 1.27 -13.11 -8.95
N LYS A 102 0.32 -14.04 -8.87
CA LYS A 102 -0.75 -14.19 -9.87
C LYS A 102 -2.09 -13.79 -9.26
N ASP A 103 -2.54 -12.58 -9.54
CA ASP A 103 -3.90 -12.13 -9.31
C ASP A 103 -4.79 -12.59 -10.47
N PRO A 104 -5.80 -13.45 -10.24
CA PRO A 104 -6.68 -13.94 -11.30
C PRO A 104 -7.49 -12.84 -12.00
N GLN A 105 -7.76 -11.75 -11.28
CA GLN A 105 -8.55 -10.62 -11.80
C GLN A 105 -7.68 -9.49 -12.33
N ASP A 106 -6.37 -9.50 -12.06
CA ASP A 106 -5.46 -8.41 -12.39
C ASP A 106 -6.01 -7.04 -11.93
N SER A 107 -6.44 -6.99 -10.66
CA SER A 107 -7.11 -5.83 -10.06
C SER A 107 -6.38 -5.27 -8.84
N ASN A 108 -5.65 -6.10 -8.09
CA ASN A 108 -5.10 -5.72 -6.80
C ASN A 108 -3.72 -5.07 -6.90
N ILE A 109 -3.59 -3.92 -6.26
CA ILE A 109 -2.36 -3.14 -6.14
C ILE A 109 -2.09 -2.85 -4.66
N ARG A 110 -0.87 -3.14 -4.21
CA ARG A 110 -0.40 -2.84 -2.88
C ARG A 110 0.33 -1.51 -2.84
N ILE A 111 -0.20 -0.53 -2.12
CA ILE A 111 0.42 0.77 -1.92
C ILE A 111 1.16 0.78 -0.58
N ALA A 112 2.44 1.20 -0.59
CA ALA A 112 3.32 1.23 0.58
C ALA A 112 3.77 2.66 0.90
N PRO A 113 3.03 3.45 1.70
CA PRO A 113 3.33 4.86 1.92
C PRO A 113 4.45 5.11 2.94
N SER A 114 5.06 4.07 3.52
CA SER A 114 5.95 4.21 4.68
C SER A 114 7.29 4.88 4.38
N TYR A 115 7.87 4.69 3.20
CA TYR A 115 9.23 5.14 2.86
C TYR A 115 9.31 6.61 2.41
N PRO A 116 8.52 7.11 1.42
CA PRO A 116 8.68 8.45 0.89
C PRO A 116 8.36 9.56 1.91
N THR A 117 8.83 10.77 1.65
CA THR A 117 8.42 11.97 2.40
C THR A 117 6.95 12.30 2.12
N PRO A 118 6.29 13.12 2.95
CA PRO A 118 4.91 13.57 2.69
C PRO A 118 4.75 14.29 1.34
N GLU A 119 5.73 15.10 0.93
CA GLU A 119 5.75 15.82 -0.34
C GLU A 119 5.85 14.86 -1.53
N GLU A 120 6.76 13.90 -1.45
CA GLU A 120 6.89 12.85 -2.47
C GLU A 120 5.63 11.99 -2.55
N LEU A 121 5.00 11.67 -1.42
CA LEU A 121 3.76 10.91 -1.38
C LEU A 121 2.60 11.64 -2.04
N LYS A 122 2.50 12.96 -1.88
CA LYS A 122 1.48 13.76 -2.53
C LYS A 122 1.61 13.63 -4.05
N THR A 123 2.80 13.90 -4.58
CA THR A 123 3.08 13.80 -6.02
C THR A 123 2.88 12.37 -6.54
N ALA A 124 3.37 11.37 -5.80
CA ALA A 124 3.19 9.96 -6.18
C ALA A 124 1.72 9.55 -6.19
N THR A 125 0.92 10.04 -5.25
CA THR A 125 -0.53 9.78 -5.20
C THR A 125 -1.26 10.43 -6.37
N GLU A 126 -0.91 11.66 -6.73
CA GLU A 126 -1.47 12.35 -7.90
C GLU A 126 -1.17 11.57 -9.19
N ILE A 127 0.08 11.12 -9.38
CA ILE A 127 0.47 10.30 -10.55
C ILE A 127 -0.25 8.95 -10.55
N PHE A 128 -0.36 8.29 -9.40
CA PHE A 128 -1.09 7.03 -9.28
C PHE A 128 -2.56 7.19 -9.66
N VAL A 129 -3.24 8.19 -9.12
CA VAL A 129 -4.64 8.49 -9.42
C VAL A 129 -4.85 8.78 -10.91
N LEU A 130 -3.97 9.57 -11.53
CA LEU A 130 -4.03 9.83 -12.97
C LEU A 130 -3.84 8.54 -13.78
N SER A 131 -2.93 7.67 -13.35
CA SER A 131 -2.71 6.37 -14.00
C SER A 131 -3.95 5.48 -13.89
N VAL A 132 -4.62 5.45 -12.73
CA VAL A 132 -5.90 4.74 -12.55
C VAL A 132 -6.97 5.29 -13.49
N LYS A 133 -7.16 6.61 -13.53
CA LYS A 133 -8.16 7.25 -14.40
C LYS A 133 -7.92 6.94 -15.88
N LEU A 134 -6.69 7.09 -16.36
CA LEU A 134 -6.32 6.84 -17.76
C LEU A 134 -6.59 5.40 -18.17
N VAL A 135 -6.05 4.43 -17.42
CA VAL A 135 -6.22 3.00 -17.73
C VAL A 135 -7.68 2.58 -17.64
N SER A 136 -8.44 3.13 -16.67
CA SER A 136 -9.87 2.83 -16.55
C SER A 136 -10.68 3.38 -17.71
N ILE A 137 -10.34 4.56 -18.23
CA ILE A 137 -10.98 5.13 -19.43
C ILE A 137 -10.71 4.24 -20.65
N ASP A 138 -9.45 3.86 -20.86
CA ASP A 138 -9.08 2.99 -21.96
C ASP A 138 -9.88 1.67 -21.90
N LYS A 139 -9.94 1.06 -20.71
CA LYS A 139 -10.70 -0.19 -20.48
C LYS A 139 -12.20 -0.03 -20.76
N ILE A 140 -12.83 1.03 -20.29
CA ILE A 140 -14.26 1.29 -20.51
C ILE A 140 -14.58 1.54 -21.97
N LEU A 141 -13.65 2.14 -22.73
CA LEU A 141 -13.81 2.38 -24.16
C LEU A 141 -13.65 1.11 -24.99
N GLU A 142 -12.76 0.18 -24.58
CA GLU A 142 -12.56 -1.11 -25.21
C GLU A 142 -13.76 -2.07 -25.02
N ASP A 143 -14.46 -1.96 -23.88
CA ASP A 143 -15.60 -2.81 -23.54
C ASP A 143 -16.94 -2.34 -24.17
N LYS A 144 -16.94 -1.24 -24.95
CA LYS A 144 -18.10 -0.70 -25.70
C LYS A 144 -18.13 -1.15 -27.13
#